data_7d23d6c0ca86aa31ec4bb692c28f4453
#
_entry.id   7d23d6c0ca86aa31ec4bb692c28f4453
#
_cell.length_a   1.000
_cell.length_b   1.000
_cell.length_c   1.000
_cell.angle_alpha   90.00
_cell.angle_beta   90.00
_cell.angle_gamma   90.00
#
_symmetry.space_group_name_H-M   'P 1'
#
loop_
_entity.id
_entity.type
_entity.pdbx_description
1 polymer ?
#
loop_
_entity_poly.entity_id
_entity_poly.type
_entity_poly.pdbx_seq_one_letter_code
_entity_poly.pdbx_strand_id
1 'polypeptide(L)'
;MDRLKISVRMTLAFMAMMALLLLLGAVALWGSSTQSTVLSEITQSQIPVIRTLNNITDGANEQAIQFRNLGLFPSEKIQSSARAVIQKSRSEVSAEVETLQKHAVSEQGSALVEKLKQGRAAFHKFG
;
A
#
# COMPACT_ATOMS: atom_id res chain seq x y z
N MET A 1 -36.75 -3.23 52.37
CA MET A 1 -35.34 -3.40 51.88
C MET A 1 -34.32 -2.55 52.64
N ASP A 2 -34.60 -2.21 53.88
CA ASP A 2 -33.91 -1.12 54.60
C ASP A 2 -33.00 -1.57 55.74
N ARG A 3 -32.46 -2.77 55.70
CA ARG A 3 -31.59 -3.27 56.79
C ARG A 3 -30.21 -3.75 56.38
N LEU A 4 -29.74 -3.37 55.21
CA LEU A 4 -28.34 -3.62 54.90
C LEU A 4 -27.49 -2.56 55.60
N LYS A 5 -26.57 -3.01 56.45
CA LYS A 5 -25.63 -2.13 57.16
C LYS A 5 -24.90 -1.24 56.16
N ILE A 6 -24.62 0.01 56.49
CA ILE A 6 -23.96 1.01 55.64
C ILE A 6 -22.67 0.44 55.02
N SER A 7 -21.93 -0.38 55.78
CA SER A 7 -20.71 -1.03 55.27
C SER A 7 -20.96 -1.96 54.08
N VAL A 8 -22.07 -2.71 54.08
CA VAL A 8 -22.43 -3.61 52.97
C VAL A 8 -22.80 -2.84 51.69
N ARG A 9 -23.50 -1.72 51.85
CA ARG A 9 -23.82 -0.82 50.71
C ARG A 9 -22.57 -0.21 50.10
N MET A 10 -21.62 0.24 50.91
CA MET A 10 -20.35 0.77 50.44
C MET A 10 -19.51 -0.32 49.73
N THR A 11 -19.45 -1.51 50.30
CA THR A 11 -18.70 -2.63 49.67
C THR A 11 -19.32 -3.03 48.30
N LEU A 12 -20.65 -3.09 48.22
CA LEU A 12 -21.34 -3.38 46.97
C LEU A 12 -21.10 -2.30 45.91
N ALA A 13 -21.15 -1.02 46.30
CA ALA A 13 -20.85 0.08 45.38
C ALA A 13 -19.39 0.02 44.86
N PHE A 14 -18.44 -0.29 45.73
CA PHE A 14 -17.04 -0.43 45.36
C PHE A 14 -16.80 -1.63 44.45
N MET A 15 -17.43 -2.77 44.73
CA MET A 15 -17.35 -3.94 43.85
C MET A 15 -17.96 -3.69 42.46
N ALA A 16 -19.09 -2.98 42.39
CA ALA A 16 -19.69 -2.58 41.12
C ALA A 16 -18.76 -1.67 40.30
N MET A 17 -18.10 -0.73 40.98
CA MET A 17 -17.15 0.17 40.32
C MET A 17 -15.90 -0.57 39.81
N MET A 18 -15.37 -1.51 40.58
CA MET A 18 -14.27 -2.37 40.17
C MET A 18 -14.66 -3.24 38.98
N ALA A 19 -15.85 -3.82 38.97
CA ALA A 19 -16.34 -4.61 37.84
C ALA A 19 -16.46 -3.77 36.56
N LEU A 20 -16.92 -2.53 36.68
CA LEU A 20 -17.02 -1.59 35.54
C LEU A 20 -15.65 -1.22 34.99
N LEU A 21 -14.65 -0.98 35.84
CA LEU A 21 -13.27 -0.71 35.43
C LEU A 21 -12.62 -1.91 34.69
N LEU A 22 -12.88 -3.13 35.19
CA LEU A 22 -12.40 -4.34 34.54
C LEU A 22 -13.05 -4.55 33.16
N LEU A 23 -14.34 -4.27 33.02
CA LEU A 23 -15.05 -4.32 31.73
C LEU A 23 -14.49 -3.30 30.75
N LEU A 24 -14.28 -2.05 31.17
CA LEU A 24 -13.67 -1.01 30.32
C LEU A 24 -12.25 -1.38 29.90
N GLY A 25 -11.44 -1.94 30.80
CA GLY A 25 -10.10 -2.43 30.49
C GLY A 25 -10.11 -3.55 29.45
N ALA A 26 -11.01 -4.52 29.58
CA ALA A 26 -11.16 -5.63 28.64
C ALA A 26 -11.58 -5.14 27.24
N VAL A 27 -12.54 -4.20 27.16
CA VAL A 27 -12.97 -3.60 25.88
C VAL A 27 -11.84 -2.79 25.24
N ALA A 28 -11.07 -2.03 26.03
CA ALA A 28 -9.93 -1.26 25.52
C ALA A 28 -8.83 -2.16 24.96
N LEU A 29 -8.51 -3.27 25.62
CA LEU A 29 -7.53 -4.23 25.15
C LEU A 29 -8.00 -4.94 23.87
N TRP A 30 -9.26 -5.29 23.78
CA TRP A 30 -9.82 -5.91 22.58
C TRP A 30 -9.85 -4.95 21.39
N GLY A 31 -10.24 -3.70 21.61
CA GLY A 31 -10.17 -2.66 20.58
C GLY A 31 -8.75 -2.39 20.08
N SER A 32 -7.76 -2.41 20.98
CA SER A 32 -6.34 -2.21 20.61
C SER A 32 -5.79 -3.35 19.75
N SER A 33 -6.16 -4.59 19.98
CA SER A 33 -5.71 -5.74 19.17
C SER A 33 -6.24 -5.66 17.72
N THR A 34 -7.46 -5.19 17.53
CA THR A 34 -8.06 -5.01 16.20
C THR A 34 -7.36 -3.90 15.41
N GLN A 35 -6.97 -2.80 16.05
CA GLN A 35 -6.22 -1.72 15.40
C GLN A 35 -4.83 -2.17 14.94
N SER A 36 -4.14 -3.00 15.69
CA SER A 36 -2.82 -3.53 15.30
C SER A 36 -2.89 -4.37 14.03
N THR A 37 -3.95 -5.14 13.83
CA THR A 37 -4.15 -5.96 12.63
C THR A 37 -4.37 -5.09 11.40
N VAL A 38 -5.19 -4.05 11.49
CA VAL A 38 -5.45 -3.11 10.38
C VAL A 38 -4.17 -2.33 10.01
N LEU A 39 -3.40 -1.86 11.00
CA LEU A 39 -2.14 -1.18 10.76
C LEU A 39 -1.11 -2.11 10.08
N SER A 40 -1.03 -3.35 10.50
CA SER A 40 -0.14 -4.35 9.91
C SER A 40 -0.51 -4.64 8.46
N GLU A 41 -1.80 -4.77 8.15
CA GLU A 41 -2.29 -4.99 6.80
C GLU A 41 -1.99 -3.81 5.87
N ILE A 42 -2.21 -2.57 6.32
CA ILE A 42 -1.87 -1.36 5.57
C ILE A 42 -0.36 -1.28 5.32
N THR A 43 0.46 -1.51 6.35
CA THR A 43 1.91 -1.36 6.25
C THR A 43 2.54 -2.46 5.40
N GLN A 44 2.07 -3.70 5.50
CA GLN A 44 2.67 -4.84 4.81
C GLN A 44 2.11 -5.07 3.40
N SER A 45 0.89 -4.62 3.11
CA SER A 45 0.23 -4.86 1.84
C SER A 45 0.12 -3.60 0.99
N GLN A 46 -0.40 -2.51 1.54
CA GLN A 46 -0.72 -1.32 0.75
C GLN A 46 0.48 -0.41 0.49
N ILE A 47 1.39 -0.23 1.45
CA ILE A 47 2.58 0.62 1.24
C ILE A 47 3.51 0.05 0.16
N PRO A 48 3.84 -1.24 0.12
CA PRO A 48 4.61 -1.81 -1.00
C PRO A 48 3.94 -1.60 -2.35
N VAL A 49 2.62 -1.80 -2.45
CA VAL A 49 1.85 -1.58 -3.69
C VAL A 49 1.95 -0.13 -4.16
N ILE A 50 1.80 0.85 -3.26
CA ILE A 50 1.92 2.28 -3.60
C ILE A 50 3.33 2.61 -4.08
N ARG A 51 4.36 2.08 -3.45
CA ARG A 51 5.76 2.27 -3.90
C ARG A 51 5.99 1.69 -5.29
N THR A 52 5.54 0.47 -5.53
CA THR A 52 5.64 -0.19 -6.84
C THR A 52 4.92 0.63 -7.91
N LEU A 53 3.73 1.15 -7.64
CA LEU A 53 2.99 2.01 -8.58
C LEU A 53 3.74 3.33 -8.85
N ASN A 54 4.34 3.94 -7.86
CA ASN A 54 5.15 5.15 -8.04
C ASN A 54 6.38 4.84 -8.91
N ASN A 55 7.10 3.75 -8.64
CA ASN A 55 8.25 3.34 -9.44
C ASN A 55 7.88 3.07 -10.91
N ILE A 56 6.72 2.45 -11.15
CA ILE A 56 6.20 2.23 -12.51
C ILE A 56 5.91 3.58 -13.20
N THR A 57 5.29 4.52 -12.48
CA THR A 57 4.97 5.85 -13.01
C THR A 57 6.23 6.64 -13.32
N ASP A 58 7.21 6.63 -12.43
CA ASP A 58 8.49 7.31 -12.62
C ASP A 58 9.26 6.72 -13.81
N GLY A 59 9.29 5.40 -13.94
CA GLY A 59 9.89 4.73 -15.07
C GLY A 59 9.18 5.05 -16.41
N ALA A 60 7.87 5.16 -16.41
CA ALA A 60 7.12 5.57 -17.61
C ALA A 60 7.40 7.03 -17.99
N ASN A 61 7.47 7.93 -17.01
CA ASN A 61 7.82 9.33 -17.23
C ASN A 61 9.25 9.47 -17.76
N GLU A 62 10.20 8.73 -17.20
CA GLU A 62 11.59 8.70 -17.70
C GLU A 62 11.65 8.27 -19.17
N GLN A 63 10.95 7.19 -19.54
CA GLN A 63 10.84 6.77 -20.92
C GLN A 63 10.28 7.87 -21.82
N ALA A 64 9.21 8.54 -21.41
CA ALA A 64 8.61 9.62 -22.19
C ALA A 64 9.57 10.80 -22.40
N ILE A 65 10.35 11.16 -21.36
CA ILE A 65 11.39 12.20 -21.45
C ILE A 65 12.48 11.77 -22.47
N GLN A 66 12.93 10.53 -22.40
CA GLN A 66 13.99 10.03 -23.29
C GLN A 66 13.50 9.89 -24.75
N PHE A 67 12.26 9.49 -24.99
CA PHE A 67 11.67 9.51 -26.31
C PHE A 67 11.60 10.92 -26.89
N ARG A 68 11.24 11.91 -26.08
CA ARG A 68 11.29 13.31 -26.51
C ARG A 68 12.72 13.75 -26.84
N ASN A 69 13.70 13.37 -26.05
CA ASN A 69 15.11 13.66 -26.31
C ASN A 69 15.61 13.06 -27.61
N LEU A 70 15.20 11.82 -27.93
CA LEU A 70 15.49 11.16 -29.21
C LEU A 70 14.94 11.95 -30.42
N GLY A 71 13.74 12.53 -30.28
CA GLY A 71 13.11 13.32 -31.34
C GLY A 71 13.69 14.71 -31.51
N LEU A 72 14.16 15.33 -30.41
CA LEU A 72 14.61 16.72 -30.42
C LEU A 72 16.12 16.88 -30.69
N PHE A 73 16.93 15.91 -30.30
CA PHE A 73 18.40 16.02 -30.36
C PHE A 73 19.01 14.96 -31.26
N PRO A 74 19.50 15.36 -32.45
CA PRO A 74 20.10 14.43 -33.43
C PRO A 74 21.52 13.96 -33.07
N SER A 75 22.09 14.44 -31.96
CA SER A 75 23.42 14.05 -31.51
C SER A 75 23.49 12.57 -31.17
N GLU A 76 24.42 11.83 -31.82
CA GLU A 76 24.60 10.38 -31.63
C GLU A 76 24.88 10.01 -30.16
N LYS A 77 25.62 10.84 -29.42
CA LYS A 77 25.88 10.66 -28.00
C LYS A 77 24.62 10.77 -27.17
N ILE A 78 23.72 11.70 -27.47
CA ILE A 78 22.46 11.87 -26.77
C ILE A 78 21.52 10.70 -27.10
N GLN A 79 21.46 10.30 -28.37
CA GLN A 79 20.63 9.18 -28.80
C GLN A 79 21.07 7.85 -28.17
N SER A 80 22.37 7.55 -28.12
CA SER A 80 22.87 6.33 -27.48
C SER A 80 22.56 6.32 -25.97
N SER A 81 22.78 7.45 -25.30
CA SER A 81 22.45 7.60 -23.87
C SER A 81 20.95 7.43 -23.62
N ALA A 82 20.10 8.10 -24.40
CA ALA A 82 18.65 8.00 -24.27
C ALA A 82 18.14 6.57 -24.48
N ARG A 83 18.65 5.86 -25.48
CA ARG A 83 18.31 4.43 -25.74
C ARG A 83 18.71 3.54 -24.57
N ALA A 84 19.89 3.75 -23.98
CA ALA A 84 20.36 2.98 -22.82
C ALA A 84 19.44 3.21 -21.60
N VAL A 85 19.04 4.45 -21.34
CA VAL A 85 18.11 4.79 -20.24
C VAL A 85 16.73 4.18 -20.50
N ILE A 86 16.21 4.25 -21.72
CA ILE A 86 14.93 3.62 -22.07
C ILE A 86 14.97 2.11 -21.82
N GLN A 87 16.04 1.44 -22.25
CA GLN A 87 16.17 -0.01 -22.06
C GLN A 87 16.25 -0.39 -20.58
N LYS A 88 17.00 0.36 -19.78
CA LYS A 88 17.10 0.18 -18.35
C LYS A 88 15.73 0.37 -17.68
N SER A 89 15.07 1.49 -17.95
CA SER A 89 13.75 1.81 -17.37
C SER A 89 12.69 0.78 -17.80
N ARG A 90 12.73 0.26 -19.02
CA ARG A 90 11.86 -0.83 -19.48
C ARG A 90 12.02 -2.10 -18.64
N SER A 91 13.26 -2.46 -18.30
CA SER A 91 13.57 -3.61 -17.45
C SER A 91 13.07 -3.41 -16.03
N GLU A 92 13.33 -2.24 -15.44
CA GLU A 92 12.89 -1.88 -14.08
C GLU A 92 11.36 -1.89 -13.97
N VAL A 93 10.65 -1.22 -14.88
CA VAL A 93 9.18 -1.23 -14.91
C VAL A 93 8.63 -2.65 -15.10
N SER A 94 9.32 -3.54 -15.85
CA SER A 94 8.90 -4.93 -15.98
C SER A 94 8.93 -5.67 -14.66
N ALA A 95 10.03 -5.54 -13.91
CA ALA A 95 10.20 -6.16 -12.60
C ALA A 95 9.17 -5.65 -11.59
N GLU A 96 8.89 -4.34 -11.63
CA GLU A 96 7.89 -3.73 -10.75
C GLU A 96 6.47 -4.21 -11.08
N VAL A 97 6.11 -4.37 -12.35
CA VAL A 97 4.80 -4.92 -12.73
C VAL A 97 4.65 -6.38 -12.27
N GLU A 98 5.70 -7.19 -12.33
CA GLU A 98 5.68 -8.55 -11.79
C GLU A 98 5.52 -8.54 -10.27
N THR A 99 6.20 -7.64 -9.59
CA THR A 99 6.07 -7.45 -8.13
C THR A 99 4.66 -7.02 -7.77
N LEU A 100 4.08 -6.07 -8.51
CA LEU A 100 2.70 -5.64 -8.31
C LEU A 100 1.72 -6.81 -8.50
N GLN A 101 1.93 -7.66 -9.48
CA GLN A 101 1.09 -8.83 -9.73
C GLN A 101 1.09 -9.82 -8.54
N LYS A 102 2.24 -10.00 -7.88
CA LYS A 102 2.35 -10.85 -6.68
C LYS A 102 1.58 -10.29 -5.48
N HIS A 103 1.43 -8.96 -5.40
CA HIS A 103 0.71 -8.28 -4.31
C HIS A 103 -0.76 -7.99 -4.65
N ALA A 104 -1.18 -8.17 -5.90
CA ALA A 104 -2.56 -7.96 -6.34
C ALA A 104 -3.43 -9.17 -5.93
N VAL A 105 -3.77 -9.26 -4.64
CA VAL A 105 -4.53 -10.39 -4.06
C VAL A 105 -6.03 -10.31 -4.39
N SER A 106 -6.55 -9.14 -4.74
CA SER A 106 -7.96 -8.95 -5.08
C SER A 106 -8.23 -9.13 -6.57
N GLU A 107 -9.43 -9.57 -6.92
CA GLU A 107 -9.89 -9.69 -8.31
C GLU A 107 -9.81 -8.36 -9.06
N GLN A 108 -10.18 -7.26 -8.40
CA GLN A 108 -10.06 -5.90 -8.94
C GLN A 108 -8.61 -5.49 -9.16
N GLY A 109 -7.70 -5.82 -8.23
CA GLY A 109 -6.27 -5.59 -8.35
C GLY A 109 -5.67 -6.34 -9.55
N SER A 110 -6.02 -7.60 -9.72
CA SER A 110 -5.56 -8.43 -10.84
C SER A 110 -6.05 -7.90 -12.19
N ALA A 111 -7.30 -7.44 -12.27
CA ALA A 111 -7.86 -6.84 -13.49
C ALA A 111 -7.15 -5.51 -13.85
N LEU A 112 -6.77 -4.70 -12.87
CA LEU A 112 -6.00 -3.47 -13.08
C LEU A 112 -4.59 -3.76 -13.56
N VAL A 113 -3.91 -4.75 -13.00
CA VAL A 113 -2.58 -5.18 -13.46
C VAL A 113 -2.61 -5.66 -14.89
N GLU A 114 -3.65 -6.41 -15.28
CA GLU A 114 -3.81 -6.87 -16.66
C GLU A 114 -4.03 -5.71 -17.64
N LYS A 115 -4.85 -4.72 -17.30
CA LYS A 115 -5.00 -3.49 -18.09
C LYS A 115 -3.68 -2.72 -18.21
N LEU A 116 -2.88 -2.66 -17.15
CA LEU A 116 -1.57 -2.03 -17.16
C LEU A 116 -0.62 -2.74 -18.14
N LYS A 117 -0.61 -4.08 -18.15
CA LYS A 117 0.17 -4.89 -19.10
C LYS A 117 -0.24 -4.66 -20.55
N GLN A 118 -1.54 -4.61 -20.81
CA GLN A 118 -2.08 -4.34 -22.14
C GLN A 118 -1.70 -2.94 -22.64
N GLY A 119 -1.87 -1.91 -21.79
CA GLY A 119 -1.46 -0.55 -22.12
C GLY A 119 0.04 -0.44 -22.42
N ARG A 120 0.86 -1.13 -21.63
CA ARG A 120 2.30 -1.20 -21.83
C ARG A 120 2.67 -1.91 -23.15
N ALA A 121 2.02 -3.03 -23.47
CA ALA A 121 2.26 -3.74 -24.72
C ALA A 121 1.90 -2.87 -25.94
N ALA A 122 0.83 -2.07 -25.85
CA ALA A 122 0.50 -1.08 -26.88
C ALA A 122 1.59 -0.02 -27.01
N PHE A 123 2.08 0.53 -25.88
CA PHE A 123 3.14 1.54 -25.90
C PHE A 123 4.45 1.03 -26.51
N HIS A 124 4.81 -0.24 -26.30
CA HIS A 124 6.00 -0.86 -26.89
C HIS A 124 5.95 -1.02 -28.42
N LYS A 125 4.77 -0.95 -29.03
CA LYS A 125 4.64 -1.02 -30.49
C LYS A 125 4.98 0.31 -31.19
N PHE A 126 4.99 1.41 -30.45
CA PHE A 126 5.26 2.74 -30.99
C PHE A 126 6.70 3.23 -30.73
N GLY A 127 7.51 2.50 -30.00
CA GLY A 127 8.91 2.82 -29.66
C GLY A 127 9.85 1.67 -29.91
#